data_40ddb3cf70ff283a3f2363e5bedaad88
#
_entry.id   40ddb3cf70ff283a3f2363e5bedaad88
#
_cell.length_a   1.000
_cell.length_b   1.000
_cell.length_c   1.000
_cell.angle_alpha   90.00
_cell.angle_beta   90.00
_cell.angle_gamma   90.00
#
_symmetry.space_group_name_H-M   'P 1'
#
loop_
_entity.id
_entity.type
_entity.pdbx_description
1 polymer ?
#
loop_
_entity_poly.entity_id
_entity_poly.type
_entity_poly.pdbx_seq_one_letter_code
_entity_poly.pdbx_strand_id
1 'polypeptide(L)'
;MAYLVNANVSALNVYNNLGVHQAKSSASLARISSGLKAAGGGDVASQGTAATLNAATQATQSSISQVQNAINRLQAADSVYGELIALGQKGIEVASRGADAGADFSAIDLQADALILGIESIQDNTQVNGGLWDAALTVDVGAGAGFNAQPTNGDVLIGPAATPIIGPMTPITTATSAGTAAAEFSAFVSTMVDSRATNAGNLASMQNTLQVLNSVAANEMAGIGQAQDTDIAKEMMSLTSANIMTEAATAMLAQAMQLPNSVLKLLQ
;
A
#
# COMPACT_ATOMS: atom_id res chain seq x y z
N MET A 1 30.42 -8.91 -66.87
CA MET A 1 29.31 -8.70 -65.90
C MET A 1 28.13 -8.23 -66.72
N ALA A 2 27.03 -9.03 -66.70
CA ALA A 2 25.82 -8.62 -67.37
C ALA A 2 25.13 -7.53 -66.57
N TYR A 3 25.12 -6.31 -67.12
CA TYR A 3 24.31 -5.23 -66.53
C TYR A 3 22.86 -5.46 -66.87
N LEU A 4 22.11 -5.92 -65.87
CA LEU A 4 20.63 -6.02 -65.94
C LEU A 4 20.06 -4.58 -65.86
N VAL A 5 19.80 -3.97 -67.02
CA VAL A 5 19.26 -2.61 -67.11
C VAL A 5 17.86 -2.46 -66.48
N ASN A 6 17.11 -3.58 -66.39
CA ASN A 6 15.77 -3.59 -65.82
C ASN A 6 15.68 -3.84 -64.31
N ALA A 7 16.75 -4.19 -63.63
CA ALA A 7 16.77 -4.41 -62.18
C ALA A 7 17.87 -3.50 -61.54
N ASN A 8 17.48 -2.33 -61.12
CA ASN A 8 18.37 -1.42 -60.38
C ASN A 8 18.46 -1.83 -58.91
N VAL A 9 19.31 -2.83 -58.61
CA VAL A 9 19.53 -3.36 -57.27
C VAL A 9 19.99 -2.28 -56.26
N SER A 10 20.75 -1.31 -56.74
CA SER A 10 21.17 -0.15 -55.91
C SER A 10 19.99 0.71 -55.48
N ALA A 11 19.08 1.01 -56.41
CA ALA A 11 17.88 1.78 -56.10
C ALA A 11 16.95 1.00 -55.10
N LEU A 12 16.84 -0.34 -55.30
CA LEU A 12 16.05 -1.17 -54.41
C LEU A 12 16.62 -1.22 -52.98
N ASN A 13 17.93 -1.34 -52.84
CA ASN A 13 18.61 -1.29 -51.53
C ASN A 13 18.42 0.07 -50.84
N VAL A 14 18.54 1.16 -51.58
CA VAL A 14 18.30 2.51 -51.03
C VAL A 14 16.83 2.67 -50.63
N TYR A 15 15.89 2.16 -51.41
CA TYR A 15 14.45 2.18 -51.08
C TYR A 15 14.15 1.43 -49.79
N ASN A 16 14.72 0.23 -49.64
CA ASN A 16 14.58 -0.54 -48.41
C ASN A 16 15.13 0.19 -47.20
N ASN A 17 16.32 0.81 -47.31
CA ASN A 17 16.92 1.61 -46.25
C ASN A 17 16.08 2.85 -45.92
N LEU A 18 15.48 3.50 -46.92
CA LEU A 18 14.55 4.61 -46.73
C LEU A 18 13.35 4.17 -45.86
N GLY A 19 12.73 3.00 -46.12
CA GLY A 19 11.64 2.45 -45.34
C GLY A 19 12.03 2.20 -43.88
N VAL A 20 13.25 1.68 -43.67
CA VAL A 20 13.79 1.45 -42.31
C VAL A 20 13.96 2.79 -41.54
N HIS A 21 14.48 3.83 -42.18
CA HIS A 21 14.68 5.13 -41.55
C HIS A 21 13.36 5.85 -41.26
N GLN A 22 12.37 5.75 -42.16
CA GLN A 22 11.02 6.26 -41.92
C GLN A 22 10.34 5.56 -40.73
N ALA A 23 10.45 4.23 -40.66
CA ALA A 23 9.92 3.46 -39.53
C ALA A 23 10.59 3.87 -38.21
N LYS A 24 11.92 4.06 -38.20
CA LYS A 24 12.65 4.54 -37.03
C LYS A 24 12.21 5.96 -36.60
N SER A 25 12.06 6.88 -37.56
CA SER A 25 11.58 8.23 -37.30
C SER A 25 10.18 8.21 -36.67
N SER A 26 9.26 7.44 -37.23
CA SER A 26 7.91 7.30 -36.70
C SER A 26 7.88 6.67 -35.28
N ALA A 27 8.73 5.67 -35.04
CA ALA A 27 8.85 5.03 -33.74
C ALA A 27 9.43 5.98 -32.68
N SER A 28 10.49 6.72 -33.00
CA SER A 28 11.06 7.74 -32.10
C SER A 28 10.06 8.86 -31.81
N LEU A 29 9.33 9.32 -32.82
CA LEU A 29 8.27 10.33 -32.62
C LEU A 29 7.16 9.83 -31.68
N ALA A 30 6.73 8.57 -31.84
CA ALA A 30 5.73 7.96 -30.95
C ALA A 30 6.23 7.88 -29.50
N ARG A 31 7.52 7.51 -29.29
CA ARG A 31 8.12 7.46 -27.95
C ARG A 31 8.29 8.85 -27.33
N ILE A 32 8.70 9.84 -28.10
CA ILE A 32 8.79 11.24 -27.63
C ILE A 32 7.40 11.77 -27.25
N SER A 33 6.39 11.50 -28.08
CA SER A 33 5.03 11.97 -27.85
C SER A 33 4.36 11.31 -26.63
N SER A 34 4.64 10.02 -26.39
CA SER A 34 4.06 9.28 -25.26
C SER A 34 4.92 9.32 -24.00
N GLY A 35 6.21 9.60 -24.09
CA GLY A 35 7.20 9.46 -23.04
C GLY A 35 7.56 8.00 -22.70
N LEU A 36 7.03 7.01 -23.44
CA LEU A 36 7.13 5.58 -23.14
C LEU A 36 8.09 4.85 -24.08
N LYS A 37 9.00 4.02 -23.53
CA LYS A 37 9.91 3.16 -24.30
C LYS A 37 9.19 2.15 -25.20
N ALA A 38 8.04 1.65 -24.78
CA ALA A 38 7.25 0.64 -25.49
C ALA A 38 6.47 1.20 -26.68
N ALA A 39 6.31 2.53 -26.81
CA ALA A 39 5.59 3.14 -27.91
C ALA A 39 6.31 2.92 -29.25
N GLY A 40 5.54 2.84 -30.32
CA GLY A 40 6.08 2.62 -31.67
C GLY A 40 6.69 1.22 -31.90
N GLY A 41 6.25 0.20 -31.16
CA GLY A 41 6.77 -1.17 -31.28
C GLY A 41 8.11 -1.39 -30.55
N GLY A 42 8.38 -0.57 -29.54
CA GLY A 42 9.63 -0.62 -28.75
C GLY A 42 9.69 -1.81 -27.79
N ASP A 43 10.30 -1.61 -26.62
CA ASP A 43 10.65 -2.64 -25.67
C ASP A 43 9.42 -3.22 -24.94
N VAL A 44 8.88 -4.33 -25.47
CA VAL A 44 7.72 -5.06 -24.93
C VAL A 44 8.07 -5.73 -23.57
N ALA A 45 9.34 -6.10 -23.35
CA ALA A 45 9.79 -6.70 -22.11
C ALA A 45 9.71 -5.68 -20.96
N SER A 46 10.13 -4.45 -21.19
CA SER A 46 9.98 -3.33 -20.24
C SER A 46 8.52 -3.04 -19.93
N GLN A 47 7.62 -3.18 -20.91
CA GLN A 47 6.17 -3.03 -20.69
C GLN A 47 5.62 -4.13 -19.75
N GLY A 48 6.06 -5.37 -19.94
CA GLY A 48 5.71 -6.48 -19.04
C GLY A 48 6.18 -6.22 -17.61
N THR A 49 7.44 -5.78 -17.43
CA THR A 49 7.98 -5.41 -16.11
C THR A 49 7.20 -4.24 -15.48
N ALA A 50 6.87 -3.21 -16.25
CA ALA A 50 6.09 -2.08 -15.76
C ALA A 50 4.67 -2.51 -15.36
N ALA A 51 4.04 -3.43 -16.09
CA ALA A 51 2.72 -3.96 -15.75
C ALA A 51 2.73 -4.75 -14.43
N THR A 52 3.75 -5.58 -14.19
CA THR A 52 3.91 -6.30 -12.91
C THR A 52 4.17 -5.36 -11.74
N LEU A 53 5.01 -4.33 -11.92
CA LEU A 53 5.26 -3.32 -10.90
C LEU A 53 4.01 -2.46 -10.63
N ASN A 54 3.22 -2.11 -11.63
CA ASN A 54 1.95 -1.41 -11.44
C ASN A 54 0.97 -2.25 -10.61
N ALA A 55 0.87 -3.55 -10.87
CA ALA A 55 0.04 -4.45 -10.07
C ALA A 55 0.55 -4.54 -8.61
N ALA A 56 1.86 -4.61 -8.41
CA ALA A 56 2.47 -4.58 -7.08
C ALA A 56 2.17 -3.26 -6.36
N THR A 57 2.33 -2.12 -7.03
CA THR A 57 2.01 -0.79 -6.45
C THR A 57 0.54 -0.68 -6.04
N GLN A 58 -0.40 -1.23 -6.83
CA GLN A 58 -1.81 -1.26 -6.45
C GLN A 58 -2.05 -2.13 -5.21
N ALA A 59 -1.39 -3.29 -5.11
CA ALA A 59 -1.46 -4.14 -3.93
C ALA A 59 -0.88 -3.43 -2.69
N THR A 60 0.29 -2.79 -2.83
CA THR A 60 0.93 -2.00 -1.77
C THR A 60 0.02 -0.84 -1.32
N GLN A 61 -0.64 -0.14 -2.25
CA GLN A 61 -1.58 0.94 -1.93
C GLN A 61 -2.81 0.44 -1.17
N SER A 62 -3.34 -0.75 -1.55
CA SER A 62 -4.42 -1.40 -0.80
C SER A 62 -3.98 -1.75 0.62
N SER A 63 -2.77 -2.31 0.78
CA SER A 63 -2.19 -2.63 2.09
C SER A 63 -1.98 -1.37 2.95
N ILE A 64 -1.51 -0.26 2.36
CA ILE A 64 -1.40 1.04 3.05
C ILE A 64 -2.76 1.46 3.61
N SER A 65 -3.83 1.36 2.80
CA SER A 65 -5.18 1.73 3.22
C SER A 65 -5.69 0.84 4.36
N GLN A 66 -5.39 -0.46 4.32
CA GLN A 66 -5.74 -1.41 5.39
C GLN A 66 -4.99 -1.09 6.68
N VAL A 67 -3.68 -0.82 6.60
CA VAL A 67 -2.86 -0.44 7.77
C VAL A 67 -3.35 0.88 8.38
N GLN A 68 -3.73 1.87 7.57
CA GLN A 68 -4.31 3.12 8.06
C GLN A 68 -5.64 2.90 8.80
N ASN A 69 -6.51 2.04 8.25
CA ASN A 69 -7.75 1.65 8.91
C ASN A 69 -7.47 0.92 10.24
N ALA A 70 -6.46 0.05 10.28
CA ALA A 70 -6.03 -0.62 11.50
C ALA A 70 -5.53 0.38 12.55
N ILE A 71 -4.70 1.35 12.16
CA ILE A 71 -4.22 2.42 13.04
C ILE A 71 -5.40 3.21 13.64
N ASN A 72 -6.38 3.61 12.83
CA ASN A 72 -7.55 4.33 13.29
C ASN A 72 -8.36 3.51 14.32
N ARG A 73 -8.51 2.20 14.09
CA ARG A 73 -9.21 1.30 15.03
C ARG A 73 -8.43 1.13 16.33
N LEU A 74 -7.09 0.98 16.26
CA LEU A 74 -6.24 0.88 17.46
C LEU A 74 -6.28 2.17 18.29
N GLN A 75 -6.34 3.34 17.66
CA GLN A 75 -6.51 4.63 18.34
C GLN A 75 -7.89 4.74 19.01
N ALA A 76 -8.95 4.30 18.33
CA ALA A 76 -10.27 4.23 18.94
C ALA A 76 -10.28 3.27 20.15
N ALA A 77 -9.64 2.12 20.04
CA ALA A 77 -9.48 1.18 21.15
C ALA A 77 -8.71 1.80 22.32
N ASP A 78 -7.65 2.55 22.07
CA ASP A 78 -6.87 3.22 23.14
C ASP A 78 -7.74 4.19 23.96
N SER A 79 -8.63 4.95 23.29
CA SER A 79 -9.56 5.85 23.98
C SER A 79 -10.54 5.09 24.86
N VAL A 80 -11.08 3.96 24.38
CA VAL A 80 -12.00 3.10 25.13
C VAL A 80 -11.32 2.49 26.35
N TYR A 81 -10.10 1.96 26.19
CA TYR A 81 -9.31 1.48 27.33
C TYR A 81 -9.09 2.58 28.39
N GLY A 82 -8.85 3.82 27.95
CA GLY A 82 -8.73 4.95 28.86
C GLY A 82 -9.98 5.20 29.68
N GLU A 83 -11.17 5.16 29.08
CA GLU A 83 -12.46 5.31 29.77
C GLU A 83 -12.75 4.16 30.72
N LEU A 84 -12.49 2.91 30.30
CA LEU A 84 -12.67 1.72 31.13
C LEU A 84 -11.76 1.74 32.37
N ILE A 85 -10.50 2.15 32.22
CA ILE A 85 -9.57 2.32 33.34
C ILE A 85 -10.10 3.38 34.31
N ALA A 86 -10.61 4.50 33.80
CA ALA A 86 -11.17 5.56 34.64
C ALA A 86 -12.42 5.10 35.43
N LEU A 87 -13.30 4.32 34.79
CA LEU A 87 -14.45 3.74 35.48
C LEU A 87 -14.04 2.70 36.52
N GLY A 88 -13.07 1.84 36.20
CA GLY A 88 -12.52 0.88 37.16
C GLY A 88 -11.88 1.55 38.37
N GLN A 89 -11.14 2.65 38.18
CA GLN A 89 -10.58 3.44 39.29
C GLN A 89 -11.67 4.06 40.18
N LYS A 90 -12.75 4.56 39.59
CA LYS A 90 -13.93 5.01 40.34
C LYS A 90 -14.58 3.86 41.12
N GLY A 91 -14.63 2.66 40.53
CA GLY A 91 -15.09 1.47 41.21
C GLY A 91 -14.27 1.13 42.44
N ILE A 92 -12.94 1.21 42.35
CA ILE A 92 -12.05 1.04 43.52
C ILE A 92 -12.34 2.10 44.60
N GLU A 93 -12.51 3.36 44.22
CA GLU A 93 -12.83 4.45 45.15
C GLU A 93 -14.16 4.22 45.86
N VAL A 94 -15.23 3.85 45.14
CA VAL A 94 -16.56 3.56 45.67
C VAL A 94 -16.50 2.37 46.64
N ALA A 95 -15.86 1.27 46.21
CA ALA A 95 -15.74 0.07 47.03
C ALA A 95 -14.89 0.34 48.31
N SER A 96 -13.83 1.13 48.24
CA SER A 96 -12.98 1.43 49.39
C SER A 96 -13.70 2.19 50.48
N ARG A 97 -14.76 2.98 50.17
CA ARG A 97 -15.60 3.64 51.16
C ARG A 97 -16.36 2.64 52.07
N GLY A 98 -16.54 1.40 51.63
CA GLY A 98 -17.10 0.33 52.44
C GLY A 98 -16.20 -0.13 53.61
N ALA A 99 -14.94 0.32 53.66
CA ALA A 99 -14.04 0.07 54.78
C ALA A 99 -14.23 1.08 55.93
N ASP A 100 -14.96 2.18 55.72
CA ASP A 100 -15.18 3.20 56.70
C ASP A 100 -16.18 2.79 57.77
N ALA A 101 -15.96 3.18 59.00
CA ALA A 101 -16.87 2.91 60.13
C ALA A 101 -18.19 3.67 59.91
N GLY A 102 -19.30 2.90 59.75
CA GLY A 102 -20.63 3.46 59.51
C GLY A 102 -20.99 3.62 58.03
N ALA A 103 -20.28 2.95 57.14
CA ALA A 103 -20.56 2.94 55.71
C ALA A 103 -21.98 2.45 55.38
N ASP A 104 -22.70 3.12 54.49
CA ASP A 104 -23.96 2.67 53.94
C ASP A 104 -23.68 1.69 52.76
N PHE A 105 -23.60 0.40 53.07
CA PHE A 105 -23.28 -0.63 52.09
C PHE A 105 -24.31 -0.71 50.96
N SER A 106 -25.58 -0.38 51.20
CA SER A 106 -26.61 -0.39 50.16
C SER A 106 -26.38 0.74 49.15
N ALA A 107 -25.99 1.92 49.62
CA ALA A 107 -25.65 3.02 48.71
C ALA A 107 -24.36 2.77 47.91
N ILE A 108 -23.38 2.11 48.52
CA ILE A 108 -22.12 1.72 47.89
C ILE A 108 -22.36 0.66 46.82
N ASP A 109 -23.17 -0.36 47.11
CA ASP A 109 -23.55 -1.43 46.19
C ASP A 109 -24.25 -0.89 44.94
N LEU A 110 -25.26 -0.02 45.12
CA LEU A 110 -25.95 0.65 44.01
C LEU A 110 -25.00 1.50 43.14
N GLN A 111 -23.99 2.16 43.72
CA GLN A 111 -23.01 2.93 42.97
C GLN A 111 -22.04 2.01 42.21
N ALA A 112 -21.62 0.90 42.80
CA ALA A 112 -20.78 -0.09 42.16
C ALA A 112 -21.49 -0.74 40.96
N ASP A 113 -22.76 -1.16 41.17
CA ASP A 113 -23.60 -1.70 40.10
C ASP A 113 -23.78 -0.73 38.93
N ALA A 114 -23.99 0.56 39.21
CA ALA A 114 -24.12 1.59 38.18
C ALA A 114 -22.82 1.76 37.37
N LEU A 115 -21.66 1.59 38.02
CA LEU A 115 -20.36 1.61 37.31
C LEU A 115 -20.16 0.37 36.46
N ILE A 116 -20.57 -0.80 36.91
CA ILE A 116 -20.51 -2.06 36.15
C ILE A 116 -21.41 -1.96 34.92
N LEU A 117 -22.64 -1.49 35.04
CA LEU A 117 -23.54 -1.25 33.93
C LEU A 117 -22.96 -0.24 32.95
N GLY A 118 -22.23 0.77 33.43
CA GLY A 118 -21.50 1.71 32.61
C GLY A 118 -20.40 1.02 31.80
N ILE A 119 -19.62 0.15 32.41
CA ILE A 119 -18.55 -0.63 31.76
C ILE A 119 -19.16 -1.60 30.73
N GLU A 120 -20.22 -2.34 31.08
CA GLU A 120 -20.94 -3.25 30.17
C GLU A 120 -21.51 -2.48 28.96
N SER A 121 -22.12 -1.31 29.21
CA SER A 121 -22.62 -0.43 28.13
C SER A 121 -21.54 0.04 27.17
N ILE A 122 -20.35 0.36 27.66
CA ILE A 122 -19.22 0.70 26.80
C ILE A 122 -18.78 -0.52 25.97
N GLN A 123 -18.72 -1.69 26.57
CA GLN A 123 -18.38 -2.93 25.87
C GLN A 123 -19.37 -3.27 24.76
N ASP A 124 -20.69 -3.18 25.05
CA ASP A 124 -21.73 -3.51 24.08
C ASP A 124 -21.87 -2.47 22.96
N ASN A 125 -21.68 -1.19 23.28
CA ASN A 125 -21.80 -0.10 22.29
C ASN A 125 -20.53 0.16 21.48
N THR A 126 -19.37 -0.37 21.89
CA THR A 126 -18.12 -0.17 21.17
C THR A 126 -17.99 -1.16 20.00
N GLN A 127 -19.08 -1.39 19.31
CA GLN A 127 -19.08 -2.12 18.04
C GLN A 127 -18.63 -1.17 16.91
N VAL A 128 -17.36 -0.85 16.88
CA VAL A 128 -16.78 -0.19 15.71
C VAL A 128 -16.58 -1.26 14.64
N ASN A 129 -17.58 -1.37 13.74
CA ASN A 129 -17.47 -2.10 12.46
C ASN A 129 -17.01 -3.58 12.60
N GLY A 130 -17.78 -4.38 13.35
CA GLY A 130 -17.50 -5.81 13.52
C GLY A 130 -16.89 -6.20 14.86
N GLY A 131 -17.13 -5.41 15.90
CA GLY A 131 -16.71 -5.69 17.27
C GLY A 131 -15.25 -5.35 17.52
N LEU A 132 -15.01 -4.31 18.34
CA LEU A 132 -13.65 -3.97 18.80
C LEU A 132 -13.05 -5.13 19.62
N TRP A 133 -13.91 -6.00 20.13
CA TRP A 133 -13.61 -7.08 21.08
C TRP A 133 -13.65 -8.47 20.46
N ASP A 134 -14.30 -8.63 19.30
CA ASP A 134 -14.74 -9.95 18.80
C ASP A 134 -13.94 -10.46 17.60
N ALA A 135 -13.08 -9.67 17.00
CA ALA A 135 -12.33 -10.10 15.82
C ALA A 135 -10.86 -9.71 15.88
N ALA A 136 -10.00 -10.71 15.77
CA ALA A 136 -8.62 -10.49 15.38
C ALA A 136 -8.61 -9.66 14.08
N LEU A 137 -8.08 -8.45 14.12
CA LEU A 137 -7.87 -7.66 12.92
C LEU A 137 -6.70 -8.25 12.15
N THR A 138 -6.99 -9.03 11.11
CA THR A 138 -5.98 -9.48 10.17
C THR A 138 -5.72 -8.35 9.17
N VAL A 139 -4.53 -7.79 9.19
CA VAL A 139 -4.07 -6.85 8.15
C VAL A 139 -3.25 -7.65 7.16
N ASP A 140 -3.80 -7.85 5.96
CA ASP A 140 -3.05 -8.44 4.85
C ASP A 140 -2.08 -7.38 4.30
N VAL A 141 -0.83 -7.46 4.68
CA VAL A 141 0.25 -6.59 4.17
C VAL A 141 0.78 -7.08 2.82
N GLY A 142 -0.05 -7.79 2.06
CA GLY A 142 0.20 -8.19 0.68
C GLY A 142 1.60 -8.77 0.46
N ALA A 143 1.69 -10.07 0.25
CA ALA A 143 2.88 -10.69 -0.31
C ALA A 143 3.03 -10.21 -1.77
N GLY A 144 3.54 -9.02 -1.99
CA GLY A 144 4.03 -8.58 -3.29
C GLY A 144 5.08 -9.56 -3.75
N ALA A 145 4.93 -10.12 -4.94
CA ALA A 145 5.81 -11.13 -5.51
C ALA A 145 7.28 -10.69 -5.41
N GLY A 146 8.03 -11.27 -4.51
CA GLY A 146 9.47 -11.10 -4.40
C GLY A 146 10.00 -10.44 -3.13
N PHE A 147 9.17 -9.97 -2.23
CA PHE A 147 9.64 -9.44 -0.94
C PHE A 147 9.31 -10.44 0.18
N ASN A 148 10.25 -11.33 0.49
CA ASN A 148 10.19 -12.26 1.63
C ASN A 148 10.48 -11.56 2.97
N ALA A 149 10.16 -10.29 3.12
CA ALA A 149 10.07 -9.63 4.41
C ALA A 149 8.59 -9.59 4.81
N GLN A 150 8.05 -10.76 4.99
CA GLN A 150 6.78 -10.96 5.65
C GLN A 150 6.93 -10.52 7.12
N PRO A 151 6.28 -9.47 7.59
CA PRO A 151 5.75 -9.58 8.93
C PRO A 151 4.75 -10.73 8.80
N THR A 152 5.07 -11.88 9.37
CA THR A 152 4.15 -12.98 9.56
C THR A 152 2.78 -12.37 9.86
N ASN A 153 1.71 -12.85 9.22
CA ASN A 153 0.33 -12.58 9.58
C ASN A 153 0.25 -12.55 11.11
N GLY A 154 0.57 -11.40 11.69
CA GLY A 154 0.36 -11.18 13.09
C GLY A 154 -1.08 -10.77 13.17
N ASP A 155 -1.96 -11.67 13.56
CA ASP A 155 -3.26 -11.33 14.07
C ASP A 155 -3.04 -10.21 15.08
N VAL A 156 -3.29 -8.97 14.68
CA VAL A 156 -3.33 -7.86 15.62
C VAL A 156 -4.62 -8.03 16.40
N LEU A 157 -4.53 -8.74 17.53
CA LEU A 157 -5.64 -8.89 18.46
C LEU A 157 -5.95 -7.50 19.03
N ILE A 158 -6.99 -6.87 18.51
CA ILE A 158 -7.58 -5.68 19.09
C ILE A 158 -8.62 -6.12 20.07
N GLY A 159 -8.24 -6.19 21.32
CA GLY A 159 -9.14 -6.54 22.41
C GLY A 159 -8.68 -7.76 23.20
N PRO A 160 -9.04 -7.87 24.47
CA PRO A 160 -8.91 -9.12 25.21
C PRO A 160 -9.79 -10.17 24.53
N ALA A 161 -9.29 -11.39 24.40
CA ALA A 161 -10.09 -12.53 23.95
C ALA A 161 -11.40 -12.54 24.74
N ALA A 162 -12.53 -12.65 24.03
CA ALA A 162 -13.90 -12.57 24.53
C ALA A 162 -14.13 -13.30 25.87
N THR A 163 -13.80 -12.64 26.96
CA THR A 163 -14.22 -13.02 28.29
C THR A 163 -14.94 -11.82 28.90
N PRO A 164 -16.08 -12.01 29.54
CA PRO A 164 -16.73 -10.92 30.25
C PRO A 164 -15.72 -10.33 31.22
N ILE A 165 -15.35 -9.06 30.99
CA ILE A 165 -14.23 -8.39 31.64
C ILE A 165 -14.53 -8.12 33.11
N ILE A 166 -15.80 -8.11 33.46
CA ILE A 166 -16.29 -8.13 34.84
C ILE A 166 -17.37 -9.18 34.89
N GLY A 167 -17.15 -10.23 35.72
CA GLY A 167 -18.21 -11.13 36.10
C GLY A 167 -19.20 -10.43 37.07
N PRO A 168 -20.36 -11.01 37.37
CA PRO A 168 -21.25 -10.47 38.38
C PRO A 168 -20.45 -10.32 39.68
N MET A 169 -20.29 -9.06 40.13
CA MET A 169 -19.59 -8.77 41.38
C MET A 169 -20.40 -9.29 42.57
N THR A 170 -19.69 -9.71 43.62
CA THR A 170 -20.32 -10.05 44.89
C THR A 170 -20.99 -8.82 45.51
N PRO A 171 -22.28 -8.87 45.90
CA PRO A 171 -22.99 -7.76 46.51
C PRO A 171 -22.22 -7.20 47.71
N ILE A 172 -22.12 -5.88 47.79
CA ILE A 172 -21.39 -5.18 48.86
C ILE A 172 -22.29 -5.01 50.05
N THR A 173 -22.30 -6.01 50.92
CA THR A 173 -23.13 -6.05 52.13
C THR A 173 -22.35 -5.92 53.44
N THR A 174 -21.04 -6.00 53.37
CA THR A 174 -20.12 -5.93 54.52
C THR A 174 -18.81 -5.26 54.13
N ALA A 175 -18.02 -4.83 55.09
CA ALA A 175 -16.68 -4.30 54.88
C ALA A 175 -15.75 -5.32 54.15
N THR A 176 -15.94 -6.61 54.40
CA THR A 176 -15.18 -7.67 53.74
C THR A 176 -15.57 -7.79 52.27
N SER A 177 -16.86 -7.77 51.94
CA SER A 177 -17.30 -7.81 50.52
C SER A 177 -16.93 -6.53 49.77
N ALA A 178 -16.88 -5.36 50.44
CA ALA A 178 -16.35 -4.12 49.86
C ALA A 178 -14.86 -4.25 49.53
N GLY A 179 -14.07 -4.87 50.40
CA GLY A 179 -12.66 -5.16 50.12
C GLY A 179 -12.47 -6.12 48.91
N THR A 180 -13.36 -7.13 48.80
CA THR A 180 -13.34 -8.03 47.64
C THR A 180 -13.69 -7.30 46.34
N ALA A 181 -14.74 -6.47 46.34
CA ALA A 181 -15.12 -5.64 45.20
C ALA A 181 -14.00 -4.67 44.74
N ALA A 182 -13.32 -4.03 45.71
CA ALA A 182 -12.16 -3.19 45.39
C ALA A 182 -11.03 -3.99 44.73
N ALA A 183 -10.81 -5.25 45.17
CA ALA A 183 -9.79 -6.11 44.55
C ALA A 183 -10.21 -6.56 43.13
N GLU A 184 -11.50 -6.83 42.89
CA GLU A 184 -12.05 -7.17 41.56
C GLU A 184 -11.91 -6.00 40.59
N PHE A 185 -12.27 -4.76 40.99
CA PHE A 185 -12.02 -3.56 40.20
C PHE A 185 -10.52 -3.32 39.94
N SER A 186 -9.66 -3.58 40.92
CA SER A 186 -8.21 -3.48 40.73
C SER A 186 -7.67 -4.49 39.73
N ALA A 187 -8.12 -5.71 39.75
CA ALA A 187 -7.80 -6.75 38.78
C ALA A 187 -8.27 -6.37 37.37
N PHE A 188 -9.49 -5.82 37.27
CA PHE A 188 -10.03 -5.29 36.03
C PHE A 188 -9.14 -4.14 35.46
N VAL A 189 -8.81 -3.14 36.29
CA VAL A 189 -7.93 -2.03 35.88
C VAL A 189 -6.57 -2.56 35.39
N SER A 190 -5.98 -3.52 36.11
CA SER A 190 -4.72 -4.14 35.71
C SER A 190 -4.83 -4.78 34.32
N THR A 191 -5.89 -5.55 34.08
CA THR A 191 -6.16 -6.19 32.77
C THR A 191 -6.34 -5.15 31.66
N MET A 192 -7.03 -4.05 31.94
CA MET A 192 -7.21 -2.96 30.96
C MET A 192 -5.90 -2.22 30.66
N VAL A 193 -5.05 -2.00 31.67
CA VAL A 193 -3.73 -1.41 31.48
C VAL A 193 -2.82 -2.31 30.62
N ASP A 194 -2.83 -3.62 30.87
CA ASP A 194 -2.05 -4.60 30.06
C ASP A 194 -2.56 -4.66 28.63
N SER A 195 -3.89 -4.64 28.44
CA SER A 195 -4.50 -4.60 27.12
C SER A 195 -4.16 -3.31 26.38
N ARG A 196 -4.19 -2.18 27.06
CA ARG A 196 -3.78 -0.88 26.53
C ARG A 196 -2.31 -0.86 26.12
N ALA A 197 -1.43 -1.44 26.93
CA ALA A 197 0.00 -1.55 26.61
C ALA A 197 0.24 -2.41 25.37
N THR A 198 -0.48 -3.52 25.24
CA THR A 198 -0.45 -4.37 24.04
C THR A 198 -0.94 -3.59 22.81
N ASN A 199 -2.05 -2.86 22.96
CA ASN A 199 -2.62 -2.03 21.90
C ASN A 199 -1.62 -0.95 21.43
N ALA A 200 -0.93 -0.31 22.37
CA ALA A 200 0.12 0.68 22.04
C ALA A 200 1.30 0.05 21.29
N GLY A 201 1.71 -1.17 21.66
CA GLY A 201 2.72 -1.95 20.93
C GLY A 201 2.28 -2.26 19.49
N ASN A 202 1.04 -2.68 19.31
CA ASN A 202 0.45 -2.95 18.01
C ASN A 202 0.37 -1.67 17.15
N LEU A 203 -0.04 -0.55 17.76
CA LEU A 203 -0.07 0.76 17.10
C LEU A 203 1.31 1.18 16.59
N ALA A 204 2.34 1.05 17.42
CA ALA A 204 3.71 1.36 17.02
C ALA A 204 4.19 0.44 15.87
N SER A 205 3.84 -0.86 15.91
CA SER A 205 4.14 -1.81 14.84
C SER A 205 3.45 -1.42 13.54
N MET A 206 2.16 -1.06 13.57
CA MET A 206 1.41 -0.63 12.38
C MET A 206 1.98 0.67 11.78
N GLN A 207 2.39 1.63 12.61
CA GLN A 207 3.05 2.85 12.14
C GLN A 207 4.38 2.57 11.43
N ASN A 208 5.20 1.66 11.97
CA ASN A 208 6.43 1.21 11.33
C ASN A 208 6.14 0.50 10.00
N THR A 209 5.14 -0.38 9.97
CA THR A 209 4.69 -1.07 8.76
C THR A 209 4.24 -0.07 7.69
N LEU A 210 3.47 0.95 8.07
CA LEU A 210 3.05 2.02 7.16
C LEU A 210 4.24 2.76 6.55
N GLN A 211 5.27 3.04 7.35
CA GLN A 211 6.49 3.69 6.86
C GLN A 211 7.26 2.81 5.86
N VAL A 212 7.35 1.50 6.13
CA VAL A 212 7.97 0.54 5.21
C VAL A 212 7.19 0.45 3.91
N LEU A 213 5.85 0.33 3.97
CA LEU A 213 5.00 0.24 2.78
C LEU A 213 5.10 1.51 1.91
N ASN A 214 5.17 2.69 2.52
CA ASN A 214 5.40 3.95 1.77
C ASN A 214 6.76 3.94 1.06
N SER A 215 7.81 3.40 1.70
CA SER A 215 9.13 3.27 1.08
C SER A 215 9.11 2.25 -0.07
N VAL A 216 8.40 1.13 0.09
CA VAL A 216 8.21 0.13 -0.97
C VAL A 216 7.47 0.74 -2.15
N ALA A 217 6.35 1.44 -1.91
CA ALA A 217 5.59 2.11 -2.97
C ALA A 217 6.43 3.13 -3.75
N ALA A 218 7.28 3.90 -3.05
CA ALA A 218 8.20 4.84 -3.71
C ALA A 218 9.24 4.12 -4.59
N ASN A 219 9.79 2.99 -4.11
CA ASN A 219 10.73 2.18 -4.89
C ASN A 219 10.06 1.52 -6.10
N GLU A 220 8.83 1.03 -5.96
CA GLU A 220 8.04 0.47 -7.05
C GLU A 220 7.76 1.53 -8.12
N MET A 221 7.35 2.74 -7.73
CA MET A 221 7.14 3.86 -8.65
C MET A 221 8.42 4.25 -9.38
N ALA A 222 9.56 4.28 -8.69
CA ALA A 222 10.86 4.53 -9.33
C ALA A 222 11.22 3.41 -10.31
N GLY A 223 10.93 2.15 -9.97
CA GLY A 223 11.10 1.00 -10.85
C GLY A 223 10.23 1.07 -12.10
N ILE A 224 8.98 1.51 -11.96
CA ILE A 224 8.06 1.75 -13.09
C ILE A 224 8.64 2.80 -14.02
N GLY A 225 9.10 3.94 -13.48
CA GLY A 225 9.75 4.99 -14.26
C GLY A 225 10.96 4.47 -15.02
N GLN A 226 11.86 3.73 -14.36
CA GLN A 226 13.03 3.12 -15.05
C GLN A 226 12.64 2.14 -16.15
N ALA A 227 11.59 1.34 -15.94
CA ALA A 227 11.13 0.38 -16.93
C ALA A 227 10.39 1.04 -18.09
N GLN A 228 9.58 2.04 -17.84
CA GLN A 228 8.60 2.57 -18.78
C GLN A 228 9.01 3.87 -19.43
N ASP A 229 9.71 4.78 -18.72
CA ASP A 229 9.99 6.11 -19.21
C ASP A 229 11.14 6.11 -20.24
N THR A 230 10.98 6.90 -21.30
CA THR A 230 12.00 7.08 -22.31
C THR A 230 12.88 8.29 -22.02
N ASP A 231 14.15 8.20 -22.41
CA ASP A 231 15.06 9.34 -22.41
C ASP A 231 14.78 10.20 -23.66
N ILE A 232 14.09 11.31 -23.46
CA ILE A 232 13.69 12.21 -24.54
C ILE A 232 14.92 12.76 -25.30
N ALA A 233 16.05 13.04 -24.62
CA ALA A 233 17.24 13.54 -25.27
C ALA A 233 17.83 12.51 -26.23
N LYS A 234 17.87 11.24 -25.81
CA LYS A 234 18.32 10.12 -26.64
C LYS A 234 17.38 9.87 -27.81
N GLU A 235 16.07 9.92 -27.59
CA GLU A 235 15.09 9.74 -28.67
C GLU A 235 15.09 10.91 -29.67
N MET A 236 15.30 12.15 -29.23
CA MET A 236 15.48 13.31 -30.12
C MET A 236 16.71 13.17 -31.00
N MET A 237 17.83 12.66 -30.45
CA MET A 237 19.02 12.36 -31.27
C MET A 237 18.73 11.25 -32.29
N SER A 238 18.00 10.20 -31.87
CA SER A 238 17.57 9.10 -32.76
C SER A 238 16.68 9.61 -33.90
N LEU A 239 15.69 10.45 -33.56
CA LEU A 239 14.79 11.08 -34.52
C LEU A 239 15.54 11.95 -35.53
N THR A 240 16.43 12.82 -35.03
CA THR A 240 17.25 13.71 -35.90
C THR A 240 18.13 12.88 -36.83
N SER A 241 18.78 11.83 -36.31
CA SER A 241 19.59 10.92 -37.12
C SER A 241 18.76 10.21 -38.19
N ALA A 242 17.56 9.70 -37.82
CA ALA A 242 16.65 9.04 -38.75
C ALA A 242 16.16 10.01 -39.85
N ASN A 243 15.86 11.25 -39.53
CA ASN A 243 15.47 12.28 -40.49
C ASN A 243 16.61 12.61 -41.48
N ILE A 244 17.83 12.84 -41.00
CA ILE A 244 19.00 13.05 -41.84
C ILE A 244 19.24 11.86 -42.77
N MET A 245 19.13 10.63 -42.26
CA MET A 245 19.29 9.44 -43.07
C MET A 245 18.17 9.28 -44.11
N THR A 246 16.95 9.71 -43.80
CA THR A 246 15.82 9.73 -44.73
C THR A 246 16.08 10.71 -45.85
N GLU A 247 16.56 11.91 -45.56
CA GLU A 247 16.94 12.90 -46.57
C GLU A 247 18.11 12.42 -47.45
N ALA A 248 19.14 11.84 -46.82
CA ALA A 248 20.26 11.25 -47.55
C ALA A 248 19.82 10.08 -48.45
N ALA A 249 18.95 9.20 -47.96
CA ALA A 249 18.41 8.08 -48.72
C ALA A 249 17.58 8.56 -49.92
N THR A 250 16.76 9.60 -49.76
CA THR A 250 16.00 10.19 -50.90
C THR A 250 16.94 10.79 -51.98
N ALA A 251 18.00 11.50 -51.56
CA ALA A 251 19.01 12.01 -52.49
C ALA A 251 19.76 10.89 -53.21
N MET A 252 20.17 9.83 -52.49
CA MET A 252 20.83 8.66 -53.06
C MET A 252 19.89 7.87 -54.00
N LEU A 253 18.60 7.81 -53.70
CA LEU A 253 17.62 7.19 -54.58
C LEU A 253 17.49 7.95 -55.89
N ALA A 254 17.41 9.28 -55.84
CA ALA A 254 17.37 10.12 -57.02
C ALA A 254 18.62 9.92 -57.87
N GLN A 255 19.82 9.80 -57.26
CA GLN A 255 21.08 9.57 -57.98
C GLN A 255 21.14 8.13 -58.56
N ALA A 256 20.68 7.12 -57.80
CA ALA A 256 20.65 5.74 -58.30
C ALA A 256 19.69 5.55 -59.50
N MET A 257 18.62 6.36 -59.56
CA MET A 257 17.70 6.36 -60.73
C MET A 257 18.29 7.06 -61.97
N GLN A 258 19.31 7.91 -61.84
CA GLN A 258 19.98 8.54 -62.98
C GLN A 258 21.04 7.65 -63.63
N LEU A 259 21.61 6.68 -62.90
CA LEU A 259 22.65 5.78 -63.41
C LEU A 259 22.23 4.99 -64.67
N PRO A 260 21.05 4.38 -64.75
CA PRO A 260 20.61 3.70 -65.96
C PRO A 260 20.50 4.63 -67.21
N ASN A 261 20.06 5.89 -66.96
CA ASN A 261 19.90 6.88 -68.01
C ASN A 261 21.25 7.35 -68.60
N SER A 262 22.32 7.44 -67.76
CA SER A 262 23.64 7.77 -68.24
C SER A 262 24.27 6.65 -69.06
N VAL A 263 24.01 5.37 -68.69
CA VAL A 263 24.48 4.22 -69.47
C VAL A 263 23.76 4.12 -70.84
N LEU A 264 22.45 4.41 -70.86
CA LEU A 264 21.69 4.47 -72.14
C LEU A 264 22.18 5.57 -73.08
N LYS A 265 22.60 6.74 -72.54
CA LYS A 265 23.21 7.84 -73.35
C LYS A 265 24.57 7.50 -73.89
N LEU A 266 25.34 6.59 -73.27
CA LEU A 266 26.62 6.13 -73.72
C LEU A 266 26.52 5.00 -74.81
N LEU A 267 25.35 4.40 -74.92
CA LEU A 267 25.05 3.31 -75.88
C LEU A 267 24.31 3.81 -77.15
N GLN A 268 23.96 5.11 -77.18
CA GLN A 268 23.42 5.80 -78.33
C GLN A 268 24.53 6.61 -79.02
#